data_6be377c96bd4259ad9f7731a90c83e60
#
_entry.id   6be377c96bd4259ad9f7731a90c83e60
#
_cell.length_a   1.000
_cell.length_b   1.000
_cell.length_c   1.000
_cell.angle_alpha   90.00
_cell.angle_beta   90.00
_cell.angle_gamma   90.00
#
_symmetry.space_group_name_H-M   'P 1'
#
loop_
_entity.id
_entity.type
_entity.pdbx_description
1 polymer ?
#
loop_
_entity_poly.entity_id
_entity_poly.type
_entity_poly.pdbx_seq_one_letter_code
_entity_poly.pdbx_strand_id
1 'polypeptide(L)'
;MPVAAFGRLCGALADGSGEVRYRLDFGRDDLGTDYVDVHAQAPLTMICQRTLEPFVLPVTVDNRLGLIRRERDEAGLPPGCEPLLVPDDCRWHPADVIEDELLLALPLVPVNPDSSLPEALADRGEPEQDEAQAQENNPFAILRELKK
;
A
#
# COMPACT_ATOMS: atom_id res chain seq x y z
N MET A 1 -16.46 0.03 -12.04
CA MET A 1 -17.23 -0.08 -10.78
C MET A 1 -16.98 1.17 -9.94
N PRO A 2 -17.98 1.71 -9.20
CA PRO A 2 -17.72 2.84 -8.29
C PRO A 2 -16.79 2.41 -7.15
N VAL A 3 -15.90 3.30 -6.71
CA VAL A 3 -15.01 3.06 -5.55
C VAL A 3 -15.82 2.71 -4.30
N ALA A 4 -16.97 3.35 -4.12
CA ALA A 4 -17.91 3.09 -3.02
C ALA A 4 -18.42 1.63 -2.91
N ALA A 5 -18.25 0.80 -3.95
CA ALA A 5 -18.60 -0.61 -3.92
C ALA A 5 -17.53 -1.48 -3.20
N PHE A 6 -16.34 -0.94 -2.94
CA PHE A 6 -15.23 -1.61 -2.29
C PHE A 6 -15.14 -1.15 -0.84
N GLY A 7 -15.74 -1.91 0.08
CA GLY A 7 -15.95 -1.47 1.47
C GLY A 7 -14.66 -1.30 2.28
N ARG A 8 -13.70 -2.23 2.14
CA ARG A 8 -12.40 -2.17 2.82
C ARG A 8 -11.55 -1.05 2.25
N LEU A 9 -11.53 -0.90 0.92
CA LEU A 9 -10.81 0.17 0.24
C LEU A 9 -11.32 1.53 0.69
N CYS A 10 -12.65 1.75 0.76
CA CYS A 10 -13.23 3.00 1.26
C CYS A 10 -12.78 3.34 2.68
N GLY A 11 -12.55 2.34 3.54
CA GLY A 11 -12.04 2.55 4.90
C GLY A 11 -10.61 3.12 4.95
N ALA A 12 -9.83 2.98 3.89
CA ALA A 12 -8.47 3.48 3.75
C ALA A 12 -8.38 4.84 3.01
N LEU A 13 -9.48 5.32 2.44
CA LEU A 13 -9.55 6.53 1.63
C LEU A 13 -10.16 7.70 2.39
N ALA A 14 -9.91 8.92 1.92
CA ALA A 14 -10.55 10.12 2.42
C ALA A 14 -12.03 10.21 2.02
N ASP A 15 -12.37 9.69 0.85
CA ASP A 15 -13.74 9.54 0.35
C ASP A 15 -13.84 8.38 -0.65
N GLY A 16 -15.07 7.94 -0.92
CA GLY A 16 -15.37 6.85 -1.87
C GLY A 16 -15.70 7.33 -3.29
N SER A 17 -15.29 8.53 -3.66
CA SER A 17 -15.53 9.07 -5.01
C SER A 17 -14.63 8.40 -6.06
N GLY A 18 -15.08 8.40 -7.31
CA GLY A 18 -14.35 7.85 -8.43
C GLY A 18 -14.81 6.47 -8.88
N GLU A 19 -14.16 5.98 -9.92
CA GLU A 19 -14.44 4.68 -10.52
C GLU A 19 -13.18 3.85 -10.67
N VAL A 20 -13.28 2.58 -10.30
CA VAL A 20 -12.28 1.55 -10.60
C VAL A 20 -12.57 0.99 -11.98
N ARG A 21 -11.59 1.08 -12.88
CA ARG A 21 -11.57 0.38 -14.17
C ARG A 21 -10.67 -0.82 -14.03
N TYR A 22 -11.16 -1.99 -14.42
CA TYR A 22 -10.38 -3.21 -14.29
C TYR A 22 -10.64 -4.18 -15.43
N ARG A 23 -9.71 -5.10 -15.63
CA ARG A 23 -9.78 -6.25 -16.52
C ARG A 23 -9.13 -7.44 -15.84
N LEU A 24 -9.73 -8.60 -15.99
CA LEU A 24 -9.22 -9.88 -15.52
C LEU A 24 -9.08 -10.81 -16.72
N ASP A 25 -7.87 -11.27 -16.98
CA ASP A 25 -7.57 -12.21 -18.04
C ASP A 25 -7.14 -13.55 -17.43
N PHE A 26 -7.93 -14.58 -17.63
CA PHE A 26 -7.67 -15.92 -17.11
C PHE A 26 -6.88 -16.74 -18.10
N GLY A 27 -5.91 -17.51 -17.60
CA GLY A 27 -5.10 -18.36 -18.44
C GLY A 27 -4.51 -19.56 -17.70
N ARG A 28 -3.76 -20.36 -18.44
CA ARG A 28 -2.93 -21.44 -17.92
C ARG A 28 -1.57 -21.34 -18.55
N ASP A 29 -0.53 -21.41 -17.73
CA ASP A 29 0.85 -21.36 -18.19
C ASP A 29 1.33 -22.72 -18.76
N ASP A 30 2.56 -22.73 -19.29
CA ASP A 30 3.18 -23.92 -19.86
C ASP A 30 3.49 -24.99 -18.79
N LEU A 31 3.51 -24.64 -17.53
CA LEU A 31 3.70 -25.55 -16.39
C LEU A 31 2.36 -26.13 -15.89
N GLY A 32 1.24 -25.69 -16.47
CA GLY A 32 -0.09 -26.15 -16.12
C GLY A 32 -0.71 -25.41 -14.93
N THR A 33 -0.11 -24.30 -14.49
CA THR A 33 -0.65 -23.45 -13.42
C THR A 33 -1.75 -22.55 -13.97
N ASP A 34 -2.91 -22.58 -13.36
CA ASP A 34 -3.98 -21.64 -13.68
C ASP A 34 -3.63 -20.27 -13.07
N TYR A 35 -3.86 -19.19 -13.82
CA TYR A 35 -3.59 -17.83 -13.36
C TYR A 35 -4.66 -16.85 -13.78
N VAL A 36 -4.66 -15.69 -13.13
CA VAL A 36 -5.40 -14.50 -13.55
C VAL A 36 -4.46 -13.29 -13.59
N ASP A 37 -4.44 -12.61 -14.74
CA ASP A 37 -3.82 -11.29 -14.87
C ASP A 37 -4.83 -10.24 -14.42
N VAL A 38 -4.45 -9.45 -13.42
CA VAL A 38 -5.26 -8.40 -12.84
C VAL A 38 -4.73 -7.05 -13.30
N HIS A 39 -5.53 -6.33 -14.06
CA HIS A 39 -5.25 -4.95 -14.45
C HIS A 39 -6.31 -4.06 -13.81
N ALA A 40 -5.92 -3.14 -12.95
CA ALA A 40 -6.84 -2.20 -12.33
C ALA A 40 -6.27 -0.78 -12.31
N GLN A 41 -7.14 0.21 -12.48
CA GLN A 41 -6.80 1.63 -12.40
C GLN A 41 -7.89 2.38 -11.68
N ALA A 42 -7.50 3.23 -10.74
CA ALA A 42 -8.44 4.07 -10.00
C ALA A 42 -7.78 5.39 -9.55
N PRO A 43 -8.47 6.54 -9.68
CA PRO A 43 -8.11 7.76 -8.97
C PRO A 43 -8.65 7.65 -7.53
N LEU A 44 -7.78 7.53 -6.54
CA LEU A 44 -8.16 7.34 -5.15
C LEU A 44 -7.85 8.60 -4.33
N THR A 45 -8.82 9.10 -3.57
CA THR A 45 -8.64 10.29 -2.73
C THR A 45 -8.07 9.89 -1.38
N MET A 46 -6.86 10.34 -1.09
CA MET A 46 -6.14 10.07 0.16
C MET A 46 -5.84 11.35 0.93
N ILE A 47 -5.53 11.22 2.22
CA ILE A 47 -5.05 12.34 3.04
C ILE A 47 -3.52 12.37 2.98
N CYS A 48 -2.96 13.48 2.52
CA CYS A 48 -1.53 13.71 2.54
C CYS A 48 -1.02 13.75 3.98
N GLN A 49 -0.06 12.89 4.34
CA GLN A 49 0.50 12.84 5.70
C GLN A 49 1.37 14.06 6.04
N ARG A 50 1.79 14.83 5.03
CA ARG A 50 2.59 16.04 5.22
C ARG A 50 1.75 17.29 5.48
N THR A 51 0.66 17.46 4.71
CA THR A 51 -0.18 18.68 4.78
C THR A 51 -1.54 18.46 5.44
N LEU A 52 -1.93 17.19 5.64
CA LEU A 52 -3.24 16.75 6.13
C LEU A 52 -4.40 17.15 5.19
N GLU A 53 -4.11 17.51 3.95
CA GLU A 53 -5.09 17.84 2.94
C GLU A 53 -5.41 16.64 2.05
N PRO A 54 -6.64 16.54 1.54
CA PRO A 54 -6.98 15.50 0.57
C PRO A 54 -6.29 15.75 -0.77
N PHE A 55 -5.85 14.67 -1.42
CA PHE A 55 -5.33 14.70 -2.79
C PHE A 55 -5.71 13.43 -3.52
N VAL A 56 -5.74 13.49 -4.85
CA VAL A 56 -6.04 12.33 -5.70
C VAL A 56 -4.74 11.63 -6.09
N LEU A 57 -4.65 10.35 -5.71
CA LEU A 57 -3.56 9.46 -6.08
C LEU A 57 -4.03 8.56 -7.23
N PRO A 58 -3.43 8.64 -8.43
CA PRO A 58 -3.68 7.66 -9.48
C PRO A 58 -3.00 6.33 -9.11
N VAL A 59 -3.80 5.29 -8.88
CA VAL A 59 -3.31 3.95 -8.57
C VAL A 59 -3.49 3.06 -9.80
N THR A 60 -2.44 2.31 -10.14
CA THR A 60 -2.45 1.31 -11.20
C THR A 60 -1.92 0.00 -10.64
N VAL A 61 -2.64 -1.07 -10.90
CA VAL A 61 -2.26 -2.46 -10.58
C VAL A 61 -2.09 -3.21 -11.89
N ASP A 62 -1.02 -3.99 -11.97
CA ASP A 62 -0.72 -4.88 -13.09
C ASP A 62 0.04 -6.10 -12.56
N ASN A 63 -0.72 -7.09 -12.07
CA ASN A 63 -0.20 -8.26 -11.37
C ASN A 63 -0.71 -9.55 -11.99
N ARG A 64 0.12 -10.60 -11.93
CA ARG A 64 -0.28 -11.97 -12.24
C ARG A 64 -0.43 -12.78 -10.96
N LEU A 65 -1.62 -13.34 -10.75
CA LEU A 65 -1.96 -14.16 -9.59
C LEU A 65 -2.08 -15.62 -10.01
N GLY A 66 -1.26 -16.51 -9.42
CA GLY A 66 -1.34 -17.94 -9.61
C GLY A 66 -2.39 -18.55 -8.69
N LEU A 67 -3.34 -19.28 -9.26
CA LEU A 67 -4.43 -19.89 -8.51
C LEU A 67 -3.93 -21.16 -7.82
N ILE A 68 -3.79 -21.11 -6.50
CA ILE A 68 -3.35 -22.25 -5.68
C ILE A 68 -4.46 -22.70 -4.75
N ARG A 69 -4.45 -23.98 -4.38
CA ARG A 69 -5.43 -24.54 -3.45
C ARG A 69 -4.90 -24.65 -2.02
N ARG A 70 -3.60 -24.66 -1.85
CA ARG A 70 -2.92 -24.82 -0.57
C ARG A 70 -1.68 -23.94 -0.55
N GLU A 71 -1.39 -23.33 0.58
CA GLU A 71 -0.20 -22.48 0.77
C GLU A 71 1.11 -23.16 0.32
N ARG A 72 1.26 -24.46 0.56
CA ARG A 72 2.45 -25.22 0.12
C ARG A 72 2.66 -25.25 -1.39
N ASP A 73 1.62 -24.99 -2.17
CA ASP A 73 1.67 -25.00 -3.63
C ASP A 73 2.29 -23.69 -4.16
N GLU A 74 2.46 -22.67 -3.32
CA GLU A 74 3.14 -21.40 -3.62
C GLU A 74 4.56 -21.59 -4.13
N ALA A 75 5.31 -22.54 -3.56
CA ALA A 75 6.68 -22.84 -3.97
C ALA A 75 6.79 -23.33 -5.43
N GLY A 76 5.67 -23.72 -6.04
CA GLY A 76 5.60 -24.16 -7.44
C GLY A 76 5.27 -23.06 -8.43
N LEU A 77 4.98 -21.85 -7.97
CA LEU A 77 4.63 -20.74 -8.86
C LEU A 77 5.87 -20.19 -9.59
N PRO A 78 5.70 -19.74 -10.83
CA PRO A 78 6.79 -19.10 -11.55
C PRO A 78 7.16 -17.74 -10.93
N PRO A 79 8.42 -17.26 -11.12
CA PRO A 79 8.84 -15.95 -10.64
C PRO A 79 7.93 -14.82 -11.17
N GLY A 80 7.54 -13.90 -10.28
CA GLY A 80 6.66 -12.78 -10.62
C GLY A 80 5.17 -13.12 -10.67
N CYS A 81 4.80 -14.34 -10.24
CA CYS A 81 3.42 -14.75 -10.04
C CYS A 81 3.13 -14.79 -8.54
N GLU A 82 2.18 -14.01 -8.09
CA GLU A 82 1.77 -13.97 -6.68
C GLU A 82 0.73 -15.05 -6.38
N PRO A 83 0.72 -15.66 -5.20
CA PRO A 83 -0.23 -16.72 -4.88
C PRO A 83 -1.64 -16.16 -4.59
N LEU A 84 -2.65 -16.68 -5.26
CA LEU A 84 -4.05 -16.48 -4.92
C LEU A 84 -4.65 -17.79 -4.42
N LEU A 85 -4.93 -17.86 -3.12
CA LEU A 85 -5.54 -19.05 -2.53
C LEU A 85 -7.03 -19.13 -2.91
N VAL A 86 -7.37 -20.18 -3.63
CA VAL A 86 -8.73 -20.43 -4.10
C VAL A 86 -9.42 -21.39 -3.14
N PRO A 87 -10.60 -21.05 -2.57
CA PRO A 87 -11.38 -21.94 -1.73
C PRO A 87 -11.73 -23.25 -2.43
N ASP A 88 -11.98 -24.33 -1.65
CA ASP A 88 -12.29 -25.65 -2.19
C ASP A 88 -13.58 -25.68 -3.05
N ASP A 89 -14.52 -24.78 -2.77
CA ASP A 89 -15.75 -24.61 -3.55
C ASP A 89 -15.54 -23.80 -4.85
N CYS A 90 -14.31 -23.34 -5.10
CA CYS A 90 -13.92 -22.49 -6.24
C CYS A 90 -14.75 -21.21 -6.36
N ARG A 91 -15.34 -20.74 -5.26
CA ARG A 91 -16.13 -19.51 -5.22
C ARG A 91 -15.29 -18.38 -4.62
N TRP A 92 -15.00 -17.40 -5.43
CA TRP A 92 -14.43 -16.14 -5.03
C TRP A 92 -15.04 -15.02 -5.87
N HIS A 93 -15.08 -13.83 -5.33
CA HIS A 93 -15.63 -12.69 -6.04
C HIS A 93 -14.52 -11.88 -6.67
N PRO A 94 -14.57 -11.63 -7.99
CA PRO A 94 -13.58 -10.78 -8.65
C PRO A 94 -13.38 -9.42 -7.98
N ALA A 95 -14.44 -8.86 -7.42
CA ALA A 95 -14.37 -7.58 -6.70
C ALA A 95 -13.46 -7.66 -5.47
N ASP A 96 -13.46 -8.78 -4.73
CA ASP A 96 -12.63 -8.95 -3.53
C ASP A 96 -11.15 -8.96 -3.90
N VAL A 97 -10.79 -9.65 -4.99
CA VAL A 97 -9.41 -9.69 -5.50
C VAL A 97 -8.95 -8.30 -5.95
N ILE A 98 -9.80 -7.58 -6.69
CA ILE A 98 -9.48 -6.23 -7.15
C ILE A 98 -9.31 -5.29 -5.95
N GLU A 99 -10.15 -5.44 -4.93
CA GLU A 99 -10.05 -4.65 -3.70
C GLU A 99 -8.75 -4.92 -2.96
N ASP A 100 -8.34 -6.19 -2.82
CA ASP A 100 -7.08 -6.58 -2.20
C ASP A 100 -5.88 -5.99 -2.95
N GLU A 101 -5.85 -6.14 -4.26
CA GLU A 101 -4.78 -5.61 -5.11
C GLU A 101 -4.67 -4.07 -5.02
N LEU A 102 -5.81 -3.37 -5.03
CA LEU A 102 -5.81 -1.92 -4.86
C LEU A 102 -5.33 -1.50 -3.47
N LEU A 103 -5.72 -2.22 -2.41
CA LEU A 103 -5.25 -1.97 -1.05
C LEU A 103 -3.73 -2.17 -0.92
N LEU A 104 -3.19 -3.23 -1.53
CA LEU A 104 -1.74 -3.50 -1.53
C LEU A 104 -0.95 -2.45 -2.32
N ALA A 105 -1.56 -1.85 -3.34
CA ALA A 105 -0.94 -0.79 -4.13
C ALA A 105 -0.94 0.58 -3.44
N LEU A 106 -1.67 0.76 -2.33
CA LEU A 106 -1.67 2.02 -1.59
C LEU A 106 -0.33 2.21 -0.86
N PRO A 107 0.23 3.43 -0.88
CA PRO A 107 1.41 3.73 -0.09
C PRO A 107 1.07 3.74 1.41
N LEU A 108 1.97 3.18 2.23
CA LEU A 108 1.83 3.22 3.71
C LEU A 108 1.80 4.66 4.24
N VAL A 109 2.50 5.58 3.59
CA VAL A 109 2.53 7.00 3.93
C VAL A 109 2.21 7.80 2.68
N PRO A 110 0.92 8.12 2.43
CA PRO A 110 0.53 8.89 1.26
C PRO A 110 1.01 10.34 1.39
N VAL A 111 1.77 10.79 0.40
CA VAL A 111 2.27 12.17 0.31
C VAL A 111 1.94 12.72 -1.06
N ASN A 112 1.27 13.87 -1.10
CA ASN A 112 1.04 14.58 -2.36
C ASN A 112 2.39 15.10 -2.90
N PRO A 113 2.84 14.67 -4.10
CA PRO A 113 4.10 15.10 -4.67
C PRO A 113 4.17 16.62 -4.89
N ASP A 114 3.03 17.25 -5.16
CA ASP A 114 2.93 18.69 -5.42
C ASP A 114 2.83 19.54 -4.15
N SER A 115 2.76 18.90 -2.96
CA SER A 115 2.67 19.62 -1.69
C SER A 115 4.05 20.06 -1.22
N SER A 116 4.19 21.34 -0.83
CA SER A 116 5.35 21.86 -0.09
C SER A 116 5.02 21.92 1.41
N LEU A 117 6.04 21.72 2.26
CA LEU A 117 5.89 22.06 3.68
C LEU A 117 5.63 23.58 3.79
N PRO A 118 4.70 24.03 4.66
CA PRO A 118 4.59 25.44 5.01
C PRO A 118 5.97 25.96 5.45
N GLU A 119 6.38 27.09 4.91
CA GLU A 119 7.69 27.71 5.13
C GLU A 119 7.99 27.88 6.65
N ALA A 120 6.97 28.08 7.47
CA ALA A 120 7.03 28.12 8.93
C ALA A 120 7.51 26.82 9.62
N LEU A 121 7.48 25.68 8.94
CA LEU A 121 7.99 24.40 9.44
C LEU A 121 9.32 24.02 8.81
N ALA A 122 9.65 24.60 7.65
CA ALA A 122 10.94 24.37 6.97
C ALA A 122 12.08 25.12 7.65
N ASP A 123 11.78 26.24 8.33
CA ASP A 123 12.79 27.10 8.99
C ASP A 123 12.88 26.86 10.52
N ARG A 124 12.61 25.65 10.98
CA ARG A 124 13.20 25.19 12.23
C ARG A 124 14.61 24.69 11.92
N GLY A 125 15.48 25.65 11.61
CA GLY A 125 16.92 25.46 11.80
C GLY A 125 17.09 24.83 13.17
N GLU A 126 17.90 23.79 13.27
CA GLU A 126 18.29 23.21 14.54
C GLU A 126 18.67 24.38 15.44
N PRO A 127 18.04 24.56 16.63
CA PRO A 127 18.58 25.54 17.56
C PRO A 127 20.03 25.14 17.77
N GLU A 128 20.96 26.06 17.51
CA GLU A 128 22.35 25.93 17.97
C GLU A 128 22.26 25.72 19.49
N GLN A 129 22.10 24.49 19.88
CA GLN A 129 22.19 24.09 21.29
C GLN A 129 23.68 24.06 21.56
N ASP A 130 24.11 24.98 22.40
CA ASP A 130 25.42 24.90 23.04
C ASP A 130 25.62 23.46 23.50
N GLU A 131 26.57 22.75 22.90
CA GLU A 131 26.86 21.33 23.19
C GLU A 131 27.09 21.05 24.68
N ALA A 132 27.41 22.08 25.45
CA ALA A 132 27.58 22.04 26.90
C ALA A 132 26.25 21.87 27.67
N GLN A 133 25.14 22.48 27.21
CA GLN A 133 23.84 22.37 27.89
C GLN A 133 23.05 21.11 27.46
N ALA A 134 23.33 20.55 26.28
CA ALA A 134 22.70 19.32 25.81
C ALA A 134 23.16 18.08 26.59
N GLN A 135 24.32 18.12 27.27
CA GLN A 135 24.81 16.99 28.06
C GLN A 135 24.15 16.90 29.45
N GLU A 136 23.74 18.01 30.05
CA GLU A 136 23.14 18.01 31.40
C GLU A 136 21.65 17.58 31.37
N ASN A 137 20.95 17.72 30.26
CA ASN A 137 19.50 17.44 30.16
C ASN A 137 19.15 16.23 29.25
N ASN A 138 20.11 15.37 28.96
CA ASN A 138 19.85 14.20 28.14
C ASN A 138 19.24 13.05 28.97
N PRO A 139 17.95 12.73 28.81
CA PRO A 139 17.29 11.63 29.56
C PRO A 139 17.91 10.25 29.28
N PHE A 140 18.74 10.13 28.24
CA PHE A 140 19.39 8.89 27.83
C PHE A 140 20.86 8.82 28.30
N ALA A 141 21.35 9.80 29.10
CA ALA A 141 22.74 9.78 29.64
C ALA A 141 23.06 8.49 30.42
N ILE A 142 22.06 7.93 31.09
CA ILE A 142 22.14 6.68 31.87
C ILE A 142 22.49 5.47 30.98
N LEU A 143 22.13 5.47 29.70
CA LEU A 143 22.43 4.35 28.79
C LEU A 143 23.92 4.24 28.41
N ARG A 144 24.72 5.29 28.66
CA ARG A 144 26.16 5.24 28.43
C ARG A 144 26.90 4.29 29.40
N GLU A 145 26.35 4.08 30.59
CA GLU A 145 26.89 3.17 31.60
C GLU A 145 26.63 1.69 31.32
N LEU A 146 25.66 1.37 30.45
CA LEU A 146 25.29 -0.01 30.08
C LEU A 146 26.20 -0.63 29.00
N LYS A 147 27.14 0.12 28.46
CA LYS A 147 28.06 -0.34 27.41
C LYS A 147 29.40 -0.78 28.02
N LYS A 148 29.38 -1.84 28.85
CA LYS A 148 30.55 -2.62 29.28
C LYS A 148 30.43 -4.06 28.82
#